data_1840ed31ac6d890c03b51bf4d287c68e
#
_entry.id   1840ed31ac6d890c03b51bf4d287c68e
#
_cell.length_a   1.000
_cell.length_b   1.000
_cell.length_c   1.000
_cell.angle_alpha   90.00
_cell.angle_beta   90.00
_cell.angle_gamma   90.00
#
_symmetry.space_group_name_H-M   'P 1'
#
loop_
_entity.id
_entity.type
_entity.pdbx_description
1 polymer ?
#
loop_
_entity_poly.entity_id
_entity_poly.type
_entity_poly.pdbx_seq_one_letter_code
_entity_poly.pdbx_strand_id
1 'polypeptide(L)'
;MGKDADNNPVAPVPEDGTMGAEAAEAPPIWKPALKEAGWAFAAAAVLLSLVYALAFEQIHPEFARFIGQGATPLTASGKDFIPASIGKGRREGNQFIVEDFNGDEAILVLPRPFLAEDYPFIKVNLSGFTRYSKAKILWQREGETETHALEFNRSGSEVTQIAMVYGGEQYAGRINSMALLFYDGPALGFENNDDVDIVIDSIEFRPFSAMRVAEQIFEDWTNPPLWQGYSNNIVRGIHANGMVFPNAAANLLVVTGLVIAGLVRLSRKWRALSPPAHRLLATALCLCLYGWAFNDMLRWHWRIEQLIDTHERYAGLPLEERIRNNDIRCARFPEDCAAHLLPYF
;
A
#
# COMPACT_ATOMS: atom_id res chain seq x y z
N MET A 1 107.07 20.68 -1.45
CA MET A 1 105.87 21.46 -1.76
C MET A 1 104.65 20.60 -1.40
N GLY A 2 104.19 20.86 -0.24
CA GLY A 2 103.16 20.11 0.43
C GLY A 2 101.75 20.37 -0.03
N LYS A 3 100.86 19.51 0.29
CA LYS A 3 99.49 19.78 0.48
C LYS A 3 98.98 18.79 1.51
N ASP A 4 98.69 19.37 2.67
CA ASP A 4 98.03 18.71 3.73
C ASP A 4 96.55 18.38 3.32
N ALA A 5 96.22 17.12 3.51
CA ALA A 5 94.86 16.66 3.33
C ALA A 5 94.15 16.75 4.64
N ASP A 6 93.18 17.65 4.72
CA ASP A 6 92.21 17.84 5.85
C ASP A 6 91.42 16.56 6.07
N ASN A 7 91.76 15.85 7.11
CA ASN A 7 90.92 14.77 7.66
C ASN A 7 89.88 15.38 8.59
N ASN A 8 88.65 15.67 8.07
CA ASN A 8 87.52 16.09 8.86
C ASN A 8 86.73 14.83 9.25
N PRO A 9 86.55 14.53 10.53
CA PRO A 9 85.78 13.37 10.97
C PRO A 9 84.27 13.65 10.74
N VAL A 10 83.67 12.80 9.88
CA VAL A 10 82.23 12.76 9.64
C VAL A 10 81.57 12.34 10.95
N ALA A 11 80.78 13.23 11.53
CA ALA A 11 79.94 12.94 12.67
C ALA A 11 78.91 11.83 12.35
N PRO A 12 78.63 10.91 13.25
CA PRO A 12 77.64 9.86 13.03
C PRO A 12 76.22 10.50 12.93
N VAL A 13 75.56 10.19 11.83
CA VAL A 13 74.15 10.49 11.62
C VAL A 13 73.37 9.70 12.68
N PRO A 14 72.52 10.33 13.50
CA PRO A 14 71.67 9.60 14.42
C PRO A 14 70.68 8.80 13.56
N GLU A 15 70.70 7.49 13.68
CA GLU A 15 69.62 6.61 13.25
C GLU A 15 68.40 6.91 14.11
N ASP A 16 67.60 7.92 13.72
CA ASP A 16 66.28 8.13 14.25
C ASP A 16 65.34 7.02 13.74
N GLY A 17 65.56 5.86 14.34
CA GLY A 17 64.60 4.72 14.27
C GLY A 17 63.32 5.00 15.04
N THR A 18 62.69 6.15 14.85
CA THR A 18 61.29 6.33 15.17
C THR A 18 60.50 5.71 14.03
N MET A 19 60.33 4.38 14.15
CA MET A 19 59.19 3.70 13.47
C MET A 19 57.96 4.57 13.69
N GLY A 20 57.45 5.09 12.55
CA GLY A 20 56.21 5.81 12.53
C GLY A 20 55.16 4.97 13.26
N ALA A 21 54.73 5.45 14.42
CA ALA A 21 53.50 4.96 15.02
C ALA A 21 52.46 5.05 13.91
N GLU A 22 52.08 3.89 13.36
CA GLU A 22 51.01 3.72 12.40
C GLU A 22 49.83 4.49 12.99
N ALA A 23 49.56 5.69 12.47
CA ALA A 23 48.48 6.53 12.93
C ALA A 23 47.23 5.69 12.73
N ALA A 24 46.73 5.10 13.82
CA ALA A 24 45.53 4.28 13.83
C ALA A 24 44.47 5.09 13.08
N GLU A 25 44.16 4.66 11.87
CA GLU A 25 43.19 5.34 10.99
C GLU A 25 41.91 5.58 11.78
N ALA A 26 41.59 6.84 12.02
CA ALA A 26 40.42 7.20 12.80
C ALA A 26 39.20 6.52 12.17
N PRO A 27 38.40 5.80 12.95
CA PRO A 27 37.29 5.01 12.41
C PRO A 27 36.41 5.88 11.53
N PRO A 28 36.04 5.40 10.34
CA PRO A 28 35.34 6.20 9.34
C PRO A 28 34.03 6.77 9.93
N ILE A 29 33.85 8.08 9.84
CA ILE A 29 32.77 8.88 10.46
C ILE A 29 31.38 8.39 10.07
N TRP A 30 31.26 7.78 8.88
CA TRP A 30 29.97 7.33 8.35
C TRP A 30 29.33 6.17 9.13
N LYS A 31 30.13 5.25 9.71
CA LYS A 31 29.58 4.11 10.49
C LYS A 31 28.74 4.55 11.69
N PRO A 32 29.24 5.41 12.61
CA PRO A 32 28.44 5.92 13.70
C PRO A 32 27.30 6.84 13.24
N ALA A 33 27.48 7.61 12.15
CA ALA A 33 26.43 8.43 11.57
C ALA A 33 25.28 7.60 11.01
N LEU A 34 25.56 6.51 10.29
CA LEU A 34 24.58 5.58 9.78
C LEU A 34 23.74 4.94 10.92
N LYS A 35 24.42 4.52 12.00
CA LYS A 35 23.74 3.97 13.17
C LYS A 35 22.83 4.99 13.85
N GLU A 36 23.29 6.23 14.03
CA GLU A 36 22.48 7.30 14.60
C GLU A 36 21.29 7.65 13.72
N ALA A 37 21.48 7.75 12.41
CA ALA A 37 20.42 7.98 11.45
C ALA A 37 19.39 6.84 11.45
N GLY A 38 19.82 5.58 11.48
CA GLY A 38 18.94 4.43 11.55
C GLY A 38 18.05 4.45 12.80
N TRP A 39 18.60 4.75 13.95
CA TRP A 39 17.82 4.90 15.18
C TRP A 39 16.86 6.10 15.14
N ALA A 40 17.31 7.24 14.62
CA ALA A 40 16.45 8.42 14.49
C ALA A 40 15.30 8.17 13.50
N PHE A 41 15.58 7.49 12.39
CA PHE A 41 14.58 7.11 11.40
C PHE A 41 13.55 6.12 11.97
N ALA A 42 14.02 5.09 12.68
CA ALA A 42 13.13 4.12 13.34
C ALA A 42 12.26 4.80 14.42
N ALA A 43 12.84 5.68 15.23
CA ALA A 43 12.08 6.45 16.21
C ALA A 43 11.06 7.39 15.57
N ALA A 44 11.41 8.02 14.44
CA ALA A 44 10.49 8.84 13.66
C ALA A 44 9.35 7.99 13.09
N ALA A 45 9.64 6.80 12.56
CA ALA A 45 8.63 5.89 12.05
C ALA A 45 7.64 5.46 13.14
N VAL A 46 8.14 5.08 14.34
CA VAL A 46 7.28 4.74 15.48
C VAL A 46 6.43 5.92 15.91
N LEU A 47 7.04 7.11 16.07
CA LEU A 47 6.32 8.31 16.49
C LEU A 47 5.22 8.69 15.47
N LEU A 48 5.53 8.70 14.19
CA LEU A 48 4.57 9.03 13.14
C LEU A 48 3.48 7.97 13.01
N SER A 49 3.79 6.69 13.20
CA SER A 49 2.77 5.62 13.25
C SER A 49 1.82 5.80 14.42
N LEU A 50 2.33 6.20 15.60
CA LEU A 50 1.49 6.51 16.74
C LEU A 50 0.61 7.75 16.49
N VAL A 51 1.18 8.81 15.93
CA VAL A 51 0.44 10.03 15.56
C VAL A 51 -0.64 9.68 14.52
N TYR A 52 -0.30 8.85 13.55
CA TYR A 52 -1.23 8.38 12.52
C TYR A 52 -2.38 7.56 13.12
N ALA A 53 -2.08 6.64 14.06
CA ALA A 53 -3.09 5.85 14.77
C ALA A 53 -4.02 6.73 15.63
N LEU A 54 -3.46 7.73 16.33
CA LEU A 54 -4.23 8.69 17.11
C LEU A 54 -5.06 9.62 16.21
N ALA A 55 -4.48 10.07 15.09
CA ALA A 55 -5.21 10.88 14.11
C ALA A 55 -6.37 10.11 13.47
N PHE A 56 -6.23 8.81 13.32
CA PHE A 56 -7.29 7.95 12.82
C PHE A 56 -8.57 8.05 13.65
N GLU A 57 -8.43 7.96 14.98
CA GLU A 57 -9.55 8.05 15.91
C GLU A 57 -10.19 9.46 15.92
N GLN A 58 -9.39 10.50 15.73
CA GLN A 58 -9.84 11.89 15.67
C GLN A 58 -10.53 12.24 14.34
N ILE A 59 -10.07 11.67 13.25
CA ILE A 59 -10.60 11.90 11.90
C ILE A 59 -11.89 11.12 11.69
N HIS A 60 -12.04 10.00 12.38
CA HIS A 60 -13.19 9.10 12.31
C HIS A 60 -13.87 8.94 13.68
N PRO A 61 -14.52 9.98 14.22
CA PRO A 61 -15.17 9.88 15.52
C PRO A 61 -16.26 8.82 15.54
N GLU A 62 -16.89 8.50 14.40
CA GLU A 62 -17.81 7.37 14.24
C GLU A 62 -17.16 6.02 14.53
N PHE A 63 -15.84 5.94 14.48
CA PHE A 63 -15.11 4.72 14.82
C PHE A 63 -15.25 4.32 16.28
N ALA A 64 -15.49 5.30 17.17
CA ALA A 64 -15.70 5.04 18.59
C ALA A 64 -16.88 4.09 18.86
N ARG A 65 -17.89 4.08 18.00
CA ARG A 65 -19.05 3.16 18.12
C ARG A 65 -18.70 1.69 17.92
N PHE A 66 -17.59 1.39 17.24
CA PHE A 66 -17.12 0.02 16.99
C PHE A 66 -16.14 -0.49 18.07
N ILE A 67 -15.61 0.42 18.90
CA ILE A 67 -14.65 0.08 19.96
C ILE A 67 -15.38 -0.63 21.10
N GLY A 68 -14.88 -1.79 21.52
CA GLY A 68 -15.44 -2.52 22.65
C GLY A 68 -16.59 -3.46 22.31
N GLN A 69 -17.02 -3.53 21.05
CA GLN A 69 -17.96 -4.56 20.61
C GLN A 69 -17.27 -5.92 20.63
N GLY A 70 -17.75 -6.83 21.45
CA GLY A 70 -17.20 -8.18 21.63
C GLY A 70 -17.64 -9.17 20.53
N ALA A 71 -17.91 -8.69 19.32
CA ALA A 71 -18.41 -9.52 18.23
C ALA A 71 -17.37 -10.54 17.75
N THR A 72 -17.86 -11.70 17.35
CA THR A 72 -17.04 -12.71 16.68
C THR A 72 -17.06 -12.48 15.17
N PRO A 73 -15.95 -12.75 14.46
CA PRO A 73 -15.94 -12.68 13.00
C PRO A 73 -17.05 -13.53 12.40
N LEU A 74 -17.74 -12.96 11.41
CA LEU A 74 -18.82 -13.63 10.69
C LEU A 74 -18.36 -13.89 9.27
N THR A 75 -18.46 -15.14 8.81
CA THR A 75 -18.13 -15.51 7.44
C THR A 75 -19.33 -16.14 6.76
N ALA A 76 -19.57 -15.76 5.51
CA ALA A 76 -20.50 -16.43 4.61
C ALA A 76 -19.75 -16.84 3.35
N SER A 77 -20.09 -18.00 2.82
CA SER A 77 -19.50 -18.50 1.58
C SER A 77 -20.32 -18.05 0.37
N GLY A 78 -19.73 -18.13 -0.83
CA GLY A 78 -20.42 -17.74 -2.05
C GLY A 78 -21.77 -18.45 -2.24
N LYS A 79 -21.87 -19.73 -1.84
CA LYS A 79 -23.13 -20.50 -1.92
C LYS A 79 -24.28 -19.91 -1.08
N ASP A 80 -23.97 -19.11 -0.05
CA ASP A 80 -24.98 -18.52 0.85
C ASP A 80 -25.69 -17.31 0.20
N PHE A 81 -25.15 -16.85 -0.92
CA PHE A 81 -25.77 -15.77 -1.69
C PHE A 81 -26.96 -16.28 -2.53
N ILE A 82 -27.96 -15.43 -2.61
CA ILE A 82 -29.17 -15.65 -3.42
C ILE A 82 -29.17 -14.66 -4.58
N PRO A 83 -29.24 -15.11 -5.82
CA PRO A 83 -29.33 -14.21 -6.95
C PRO A 83 -30.67 -13.43 -6.93
N ALA A 84 -30.58 -12.11 -6.98
CA ALA A 84 -31.74 -11.23 -7.07
C ALA A 84 -31.91 -10.69 -8.50
N SER A 85 -30.80 -10.34 -9.16
CA SER A 85 -30.77 -9.93 -10.57
C SER A 85 -29.47 -10.40 -11.16
N ILE A 86 -29.53 -11.40 -12.01
CA ILE A 86 -28.36 -11.92 -12.81
C ILE A 86 -28.91 -12.45 -14.14
N GLY A 87 -28.10 -12.42 -15.19
CA GLY A 87 -28.40 -13.09 -16.45
C GLY A 87 -28.25 -14.61 -16.30
N LYS A 88 -27.07 -15.04 -15.92
CA LYS A 88 -26.74 -16.45 -15.70
C LYS A 88 -25.74 -16.62 -14.56
N GLY A 89 -25.87 -17.69 -13.80
CA GLY A 89 -24.94 -18.02 -12.72
C GLY A 89 -25.16 -19.41 -12.18
N ARG A 90 -24.13 -19.93 -11.52
CA ARG A 90 -24.14 -21.27 -10.92
C ARG A 90 -23.47 -21.29 -9.55
N ARG A 91 -23.79 -22.31 -8.76
CA ARG A 91 -23.09 -22.61 -7.53
C ARG A 91 -22.15 -23.78 -7.77
N GLU A 92 -20.90 -23.63 -7.35
CA GLU A 92 -19.89 -24.67 -7.46
C GLU A 92 -19.16 -24.82 -6.11
N GLY A 93 -19.38 -25.94 -5.44
CA GLY A 93 -18.87 -26.16 -4.08
C GLY A 93 -19.36 -25.10 -3.09
N ASN A 94 -18.44 -24.27 -2.59
CA ASN A 94 -18.74 -23.17 -1.69
C ASN A 94 -18.80 -21.81 -2.39
N GLN A 95 -18.60 -21.78 -3.69
CA GLN A 95 -18.53 -20.57 -4.50
C GLN A 95 -19.88 -20.25 -5.17
N PHE A 96 -20.07 -18.99 -5.52
CA PHE A 96 -21.08 -18.54 -6.45
C PHE A 96 -20.37 -17.92 -7.66
N ILE A 97 -20.73 -18.38 -8.85
CA ILE A 97 -20.15 -17.95 -10.11
C ILE A 97 -21.22 -17.17 -10.87
N VAL A 98 -20.95 -15.91 -11.16
CA VAL A 98 -21.76 -15.07 -12.06
C VAL A 98 -21.16 -15.21 -13.45
N GLU A 99 -21.91 -15.82 -14.35
CA GLU A 99 -21.50 -16.06 -15.73
C GLU A 99 -22.00 -14.98 -16.67
N ASP A 100 -23.12 -14.32 -16.34
CA ASP A 100 -23.73 -13.29 -17.18
C ASP A 100 -24.50 -12.28 -16.34
N PHE A 101 -24.52 -11.04 -16.74
CA PHE A 101 -25.24 -9.96 -16.11
C PHE A 101 -26.68 -9.87 -16.67
N ASN A 102 -27.59 -9.36 -15.87
CA ASN A 102 -28.91 -8.99 -16.35
C ASN A 102 -28.88 -7.53 -16.83
N GLY A 103 -28.68 -7.34 -18.11
CA GLY A 103 -28.33 -6.03 -18.65
C GLY A 103 -26.91 -5.64 -18.18
N ASP A 104 -26.77 -4.52 -17.49
CA ASP A 104 -25.47 -3.98 -17.07
C ASP A 104 -25.12 -4.32 -15.62
N GLU A 105 -25.91 -5.16 -14.94
CA GLU A 105 -25.73 -5.42 -13.50
C GLU A 105 -25.97 -6.87 -13.08
N ALA A 106 -25.31 -7.26 -11.99
CA ALA A 106 -25.60 -8.50 -11.27
C ALA A 106 -25.74 -8.22 -9.77
N ILE A 107 -26.85 -8.65 -9.18
CA ILE A 107 -27.15 -8.45 -7.75
C ILE A 107 -27.29 -9.80 -7.07
N LEU A 108 -26.49 -9.99 -6.01
CA LEU A 108 -26.49 -11.18 -5.18
C LEU A 108 -26.77 -10.76 -3.73
N VAL A 109 -27.80 -11.29 -3.12
CA VAL A 109 -28.24 -10.95 -1.79
C VAL A 109 -27.77 -12.01 -0.79
N LEU A 110 -27.22 -11.55 0.33
CA LEU A 110 -26.94 -12.34 1.51
C LEU A 110 -28.01 -12.04 2.57
N PRO A 111 -29.02 -12.93 2.76
CA PRO A 111 -30.13 -12.70 3.68
C PRO A 111 -29.72 -13.07 5.11
N ARG A 112 -28.77 -12.35 5.67
CA ARG A 112 -28.23 -12.60 7.00
C ARG A 112 -28.25 -11.33 7.83
N PRO A 113 -29.10 -11.28 8.87
CA PRO A 113 -29.16 -10.12 9.74
C PRO A 113 -27.96 -10.03 10.68
N PHE A 114 -27.48 -8.80 10.91
CA PHE A 114 -26.40 -8.50 11.86
C PHE A 114 -26.50 -7.05 12.35
N LEU A 115 -25.72 -6.69 13.38
CA LEU A 115 -25.58 -5.31 13.83
C LEU A 115 -24.42 -4.65 13.10
N ALA A 116 -24.67 -3.49 12.50
CA ALA A 116 -23.64 -2.74 11.75
C ALA A 116 -22.44 -2.38 12.65
N GLU A 117 -22.71 -2.01 13.90
CA GLU A 117 -21.70 -1.62 14.88
C GLU A 117 -20.72 -2.74 15.21
N ASP A 118 -21.08 -3.99 14.96
CA ASP A 118 -20.19 -5.14 15.20
C ASP A 118 -19.09 -5.27 14.15
N TYR A 119 -19.30 -4.77 12.92
CA TYR A 119 -18.44 -5.09 11.76
C TYR A 119 -18.07 -3.87 10.92
N PRO A 120 -17.06 -3.09 11.33
CA PRO A 120 -16.59 -1.93 10.56
C PRO A 120 -15.89 -2.28 9.25
N PHE A 121 -15.43 -3.52 9.10
CA PHE A 121 -14.70 -3.97 7.92
C PHE A 121 -15.42 -5.16 7.28
N ILE A 122 -15.53 -5.09 5.96
CA ILE A 122 -16.06 -6.20 5.16
C ILE A 122 -15.00 -6.56 4.12
N LYS A 123 -14.58 -7.82 4.12
CA LYS A 123 -13.66 -8.38 3.14
C LYS A 123 -14.42 -9.32 2.23
N VAL A 124 -14.36 -9.09 0.93
CA VAL A 124 -14.92 -9.99 -0.08
C VAL A 124 -13.79 -10.65 -0.82
N ASN A 125 -13.77 -11.97 -0.80
CA ASN A 125 -12.83 -12.77 -1.57
C ASN A 125 -13.52 -13.15 -2.88
N LEU A 126 -13.00 -12.64 -3.98
CA LEU A 126 -13.55 -12.87 -5.31
C LEU A 126 -12.44 -12.89 -6.37
N SER A 127 -12.68 -13.56 -7.48
CA SER A 127 -11.80 -13.60 -8.65
C SER A 127 -12.59 -13.34 -9.93
N GLY A 128 -11.88 -13.10 -11.03
CA GLY A 128 -12.50 -12.71 -12.28
C GLY A 128 -12.99 -11.26 -12.32
N PHE A 129 -12.69 -10.48 -11.30
CA PHE A 129 -13.08 -9.08 -11.22
C PHE A 129 -12.11 -8.21 -12.00
N THR A 130 -12.50 -7.81 -13.18
CA THR A 130 -11.66 -7.03 -14.09
C THR A 130 -11.53 -5.57 -13.65
N ARG A 131 -10.57 -4.84 -14.21
CA ARG A 131 -10.39 -3.40 -13.91
C ARG A 131 -11.57 -2.53 -14.34
N TYR A 132 -12.43 -3.01 -15.20
CA TYR A 132 -13.63 -2.31 -15.69
C TYR A 132 -14.87 -2.62 -14.86
N SER A 133 -14.91 -3.81 -14.27
CA SER A 133 -16.00 -4.17 -13.39
C SER A 133 -15.96 -3.30 -12.15
N LYS A 134 -17.11 -2.86 -11.71
CA LYS A 134 -17.31 -2.12 -10.47
C LYS A 134 -18.18 -2.92 -9.54
N ALA A 135 -17.97 -2.76 -8.26
CA ALA A 135 -18.81 -3.40 -7.27
C ALA A 135 -19.20 -2.43 -6.15
N LYS A 136 -20.41 -2.63 -5.65
CA LYS A 136 -20.92 -1.96 -4.46
C LYS A 136 -21.40 -2.99 -3.47
N ILE A 137 -21.25 -2.66 -2.19
CA ILE A 137 -22.02 -3.31 -1.13
C ILE A 137 -23.30 -2.52 -0.97
N LEU A 138 -24.40 -3.23 -1.00
CA LEU A 138 -25.72 -2.70 -0.70
C LEU A 138 -26.16 -3.24 0.65
N TRP A 139 -26.88 -2.46 1.43
CA TRP A 139 -27.51 -2.94 2.66
C TRP A 139 -28.84 -2.26 2.90
N GLN A 140 -29.72 -2.97 3.61
CA GLN A 140 -31.02 -2.49 4.03
C GLN A 140 -31.11 -2.59 5.54
N ARG A 141 -31.47 -1.49 6.19
CA ARG A 141 -31.69 -1.43 7.65
C ARG A 141 -33.05 -1.94 8.02
N GLU A 142 -33.16 -2.45 9.23
CA GLU A 142 -34.44 -2.88 9.78
C GLU A 142 -35.40 -1.68 9.88
N GLY A 143 -36.63 -1.87 9.34
CA GLY A 143 -37.66 -0.83 9.33
C GLY A 143 -37.53 0.22 8.23
N GLU A 144 -36.49 0.16 7.39
CA GLU A 144 -36.34 1.05 6.25
C GLU A 144 -36.64 0.33 4.94
N THR A 145 -37.16 1.07 3.97
CA THR A 145 -37.34 0.59 2.58
C THR A 145 -36.22 1.05 1.68
N GLU A 146 -35.42 2.00 2.15
CA GLU A 146 -34.26 2.54 1.40
C GLU A 146 -33.09 1.58 1.43
N THR A 147 -32.43 1.43 0.28
CA THR A 147 -31.19 0.66 0.14
C THR A 147 -30.02 1.61 0.08
N HIS A 148 -29.08 1.41 0.99
CA HIS A 148 -27.83 2.17 1.05
C HIS A 148 -26.75 1.44 0.29
N ALA A 149 -25.76 2.17 -0.22
CA ALA A 149 -24.68 1.62 -1.04
C ALA A 149 -23.32 2.21 -0.69
N LEU A 150 -22.29 1.38 -0.75
CA LEU A 150 -20.91 1.80 -0.66
C LEU A 150 -20.10 1.12 -1.76
N GLU A 151 -19.33 1.90 -2.51
CA GLU A 151 -18.44 1.37 -3.53
C GLU A 151 -17.23 0.67 -2.89
N PHE A 152 -16.82 -0.47 -3.45
CA PHE A 152 -15.61 -1.14 -2.99
C PHE A 152 -14.38 -0.30 -3.27
N ASN A 153 -13.54 -0.20 -2.26
CA ASN A 153 -12.18 0.23 -2.47
C ASN A 153 -11.39 -0.90 -3.12
N ARG A 154 -11.05 -0.74 -4.38
CA ARG A 154 -10.18 -1.68 -5.07
C ARG A 154 -8.79 -1.63 -4.45
N SER A 155 -8.38 -2.75 -3.86
CA SER A 155 -6.95 -3.06 -3.75
C SER A 155 -6.45 -3.51 -5.12
N GLY A 156 -5.15 -3.40 -5.40
CA GLY A 156 -4.56 -3.92 -6.63
C GLY A 156 -4.68 -5.44 -6.78
N SER A 157 -5.07 -6.15 -5.71
CA SER A 157 -5.37 -7.58 -5.73
C SER A 157 -6.73 -7.83 -6.36
N GLU A 158 -6.77 -8.65 -7.40
CA GLU A 158 -8.02 -9.11 -8.02
C GLU A 158 -8.79 -10.10 -7.16
N VAL A 159 -8.11 -10.72 -6.19
CA VAL A 159 -8.63 -11.84 -5.40
C VAL A 159 -9.36 -11.39 -4.13
N THR A 160 -9.07 -10.19 -3.66
CA THR A 160 -9.63 -9.71 -2.38
C THR A 160 -9.98 -8.25 -2.47
N GLN A 161 -11.21 -7.92 -2.11
CA GLN A 161 -11.69 -6.55 -2.01
C GLN A 161 -12.11 -6.26 -0.56
N ILE A 162 -11.70 -5.12 -0.03
CA ILE A 162 -12.04 -4.70 1.33
C ILE A 162 -12.87 -3.43 1.27
N ALA A 163 -14.03 -3.47 1.91
CA ALA A 163 -14.86 -2.31 2.10
C ALA A 163 -14.76 -1.82 3.56
N MET A 164 -14.46 -0.55 3.71
CA MET A 164 -14.47 0.12 5.01
C MET A 164 -15.83 0.80 5.18
N VAL A 165 -16.79 0.06 5.73
CA VAL A 165 -18.18 0.53 5.84
C VAL A 165 -18.40 1.51 6.99
N TYR A 166 -17.45 1.64 7.90
CA TYR A 166 -17.55 2.54 9.06
C TYR A 166 -17.70 4.03 8.69
N GLY A 167 -17.25 4.45 7.51
CA GLY A 167 -17.41 5.82 7.03
C GLY A 167 -18.78 6.12 6.44
N GLY A 168 -19.67 5.12 6.33
CA GLY A 168 -21.05 5.32 5.90
C GLY A 168 -21.91 5.80 7.04
N GLU A 169 -22.40 7.05 7.01
CA GLU A 169 -23.29 7.59 8.05
C GLU A 169 -24.53 6.70 8.29
N GLN A 170 -24.95 6.01 7.24
CA GLN A 170 -26.13 5.15 7.24
C GLN A 170 -25.82 3.69 7.57
N TYR A 171 -24.57 3.33 7.80
CA TYR A 171 -24.18 2.01 8.24
C TYR A 171 -24.26 1.92 9.76
N ALA A 172 -25.48 1.78 10.27
CA ALA A 172 -25.81 1.78 11.69
C ALA A 172 -27.07 0.96 11.98
N GLY A 173 -27.15 0.42 13.19
CA GLY A 173 -28.30 -0.36 13.66
C GLY A 173 -28.34 -1.76 13.04
N ARG A 174 -29.52 -2.39 13.11
CA ARG A 174 -29.71 -3.74 12.58
C ARG A 174 -29.86 -3.72 11.06
N ILE A 175 -28.99 -4.46 10.39
CA ILE A 175 -29.04 -4.71 8.95
C ILE A 175 -29.75 -6.04 8.74
N ASN A 176 -30.80 -6.05 7.92
CA ASN A 176 -31.57 -7.25 7.63
C ASN A 176 -30.95 -8.11 6.55
N SER A 177 -30.41 -7.45 5.55
CA SER A 177 -29.77 -8.11 4.41
C SER A 177 -28.67 -7.24 3.83
N MET A 178 -27.71 -7.88 3.24
CA MET A 178 -26.65 -7.25 2.46
C MET A 178 -26.64 -7.82 1.04
N ALA A 179 -26.22 -7.02 0.09
CA ALA A 179 -26.06 -7.50 -1.27
C ALA A 179 -24.74 -7.03 -1.88
N LEU A 180 -24.26 -7.79 -2.83
CA LEU A 180 -23.18 -7.39 -3.73
C LEU A 180 -23.80 -7.01 -5.07
N LEU A 181 -23.53 -5.80 -5.50
CA LEU A 181 -23.89 -5.31 -6.82
C LEU A 181 -22.62 -5.24 -7.64
N PHE A 182 -22.54 -6.00 -8.71
CA PHE A 182 -21.54 -5.88 -9.76
C PHE A 182 -22.16 -5.15 -10.93
N TYR A 183 -21.42 -4.23 -11.52
CA TYR A 183 -21.86 -3.50 -12.70
C TYR A 183 -20.66 -3.09 -13.54
N ASP A 184 -20.86 -3.04 -14.83
CA ASP A 184 -19.89 -2.45 -15.71
C ASP A 184 -19.93 -0.94 -15.52
N GLY A 185 -18.77 -0.36 -15.23
CA GLY A 185 -18.64 1.09 -15.23
C GLY A 185 -19.12 1.60 -16.60
N PRO A 186 -19.40 2.91 -16.79
CA PRO A 186 -19.72 3.47 -18.08
C PRO A 186 -18.50 3.27 -19.00
N ALA A 187 -18.30 2.04 -19.36
CA ALA A 187 -17.35 1.62 -20.35
C ALA A 187 -17.88 2.21 -21.63
N LEU A 188 -17.16 3.12 -22.18
CA LEU A 188 -17.31 3.70 -23.48
C LEU A 188 -17.62 2.61 -24.54
N GLY A 189 -18.82 2.03 -24.49
CA GLY A 189 -19.35 1.14 -25.50
C GLY A 189 -18.66 -0.22 -25.63
N PHE A 190 -18.24 -0.84 -24.55
CA PHE A 190 -17.83 -2.25 -24.56
C PHE A 190 -19.08 -3.12 -24.44
N GLU A 191 -19.41 -3.73 -25.54
CA GLU A 191 -20.27 -4.89 -25.56
C GLU A 191 -19.51 -6.01 -24.84
N ASN A 192 -20.11 -6.49 -23.77
CA ASN A 192 -19.91 -7.77 -23.12
C ASN A 192 -18.47 -8.30 -23.05
N ASN A 193 -17.88 -8.22 -21.87
CA ASN A 193 -16.85 -9.18 -21.46
C ASN A 193 -17.55 -10.55 -21.26
N ASP A 194 -18.01 -11.14 -22.34
CA ASP A 194 -18.79 -12.40 -22.35
C ASP A 194 -18.03 -13.61 -21.79
N ASP A 195 -16.76 -13.46 -21.41
CA ASP A 195 -15.89 -14.58 -21.09
C ASP A 195 -15.27 -14.55 -19.69
N VAL A 196 -15.60 -13.62 -18.81
CA VAL A 196 -14.98 -13.58 -17.48
C VAL A 196 -16.01 -13.79 -16.39
N ASP A 197 -16.07 -15.02 -15.90
CA ASP A 197 -16.87 -15.39 -14.73
C ASP A 197 -16.37 -14.65 -13.47
N ILE A 198 -17.28 -13.95 -12.76
CA ILE A 198 -16.98 -13.42 -11.43
C ILE A 198 -17.26 -14.54 -10.43
N VAL A 199 -16.21 -15.01 -9.78
CA VAL A 199 -16.28 -16.05 -8.76
C VAL A 199 -16.25 -15.42 -7.38
N ILE A 200 -17.28 -15.65 -6.60
CA ILE A 200 -17.40 -15.19 -5.22
C ILE A 200 -17.10 -16.38 -4.32
N ASP A 201 -15.98 -16.34 -3.61
CA ASP A 201 -15.58 -17.37 -2.66
C ASP A 201 -16.25 -17.19 -1.30
N SER A 202 -16.10 -16.00 -0.73
CA SER A 202 -16.61 -15.70 0.61
C SER A 202 -16.71 -14.21 0.86
N ILE A 203 -17.50 -13.88 1.87
CA ILE A 203 -17.54 -12.56 2.50
C ILE A 203 -17.28 -12.71 3.99
N GLU A 204 -16.39 -11.89 4.53
CA GLU A 204 -15.99 -11.87 5.93
C GLU A 204 -16.37 -10.53 6.53
N PHE A 205 -17.16 -10.57 7.60
CA PHE A 205 -17.48 -9.42 8.43
C PHE A 205 -16.50 -9.42 9.60
N ARG A 206 -15.70 -8.39 9.70
CA ARG A 206 -14.60 -8.32 10.65
C ARG A 206 -14.88 -7.31 11.74
N PRO A 207 -14.90 -7.76 13.02
CA PRO A 207 -15.08 -6.86 14.15
C PRO A 207 -13.85 -5.96 14.32
N PHE A 208 -14.04 -4.87 15.03
CA PHE A 208 -12.97 -3.95 15.39
C PHE A 208 -11.92 -4.64 16.26
N SER A 209 -10.67 -4.47 15.89
CA SER A 209 -9.53 -4.67 16.78
C SER A 209 -8.36 -3.81 16.32
N ALA A 210 -7.50 -3.40 17.24
CA ALA A 210 -6.29 -2.63 16.92
C ALA A 210 -5.39 -3.39 15.92
N MET A 211 -5.36 -4.72 16.00
CA MET A 211 -4.60 -5.55 15.07
C MET A 211 -5.18 -5.48 13.66
N ARG A 212 -6.51 -5.50 13.53
CA ARG A 212 -7.18 -5.37 12.22
C ARG A 212 -6.97 -4.01 11.58
N VAL A 213 -6.97 -2.95 12.38
CA VAL A 213 -6.60 -1.62 11.89
C VAL A 213 -5.16 -1.59 11.38
N ALA A 214 -4.23 -2.19 12.14
CA ALA A 214 -2.83 -2.29 11.70
C ALA A 214 -2.67 -3.12 10.41
N GLU A 215 -3.37 -4.25 10.31
CA GLU A 215 -3.41 -5.07 9.09
C GLU A 215 -3.95 -4.25 7.90
N GLN A 216 -5.05 -3.52 8.09
CA GLN A 216 -5.64 -2.68 7.05
C GLN A 216 -4.67 -1.58 6.59
N ILE A 217 -4.02 -0.89 7.54
CA ILE A 217 -3.00 0.11 7.21
C ILE A 217 -1.85 -0.52 6.44
N PHE A 218 -1.40 -1.70 6.85
CA PHE A 218 -0.34 -2.41 6.15
C PHE A 218 -0.75 -2.81 4.73
N GLU A 219 -1.96 -3.35 4.55
CA GLU A 219 -2.50 -3.69 3.24
C GLU A 219 -2.63 -2.46 2.34
N ASP A 220 -3.13 -1.33 2.86
CA ASP A 220 -3.26 -0.07 2.10
C ASP A 220 -1.90 0.47 1.63
N TRP A 221 -0.84 0.25 2.40
CA TRP A 221 0.51 0.70 2.05
C TRP A 221 1.27 -0.26 1.15
N THR A 222 0.98 -1.54 1.21
CA THR A 222 1.71 -2.57 0.47
C THR A 222 1.01 -3.00 -0.82
N ASN A 223 -0.33 -2.92 -0.87
CA ASN A 223 -1.05 -3.26 -2.09
C ASN A 223 -0.86 -2.20 -3.17
N PRO A 224 -0.44 -2.60 -4.37
CA PRO A 224 -0.28 -1.66 -5.45
C PRO A 224 -1.64 -1.09 -5.86
N PRO A 225 -1.73 0.23 -6.11
CA PRO A 225 -2.91 0.79 -6.74
C PRO A 225 -3.06 0.22 -8.16
N LEU A 226 -4.29 0.17 -8.65
CA LEU A 226 -4.56 -0.23 -10.05
C LEU A 226 -3.68 0.55 -11.03
N TRP A 227 -3.30 -0.10 -12.14
CA TRP A 227 -2.58 0.54 -13.23
C TRP A 227 -3.29 1.82 -13.72
N GLN A 228 -2.79 2.94 -13.28
CA GLN A 228 -3.19 4.29 -13.70
C GLN A 228 -1.91 5.11 -13.84
N GLY A 229 -1.96 6.21 -14.58
CA GLY A 229 -0.79 7.09 -14.77
C GLY A 229 -0.14 7.58 -13.47
N TYR A 230 -0.83 7.49 -12.33
CA TYR A 230 -0.37 7.92 -11.00
C TYR A 230 -0.08 6.76 -10.05
N SER A 231 -0.22 5.51 -10.49
CA SER A 231 -0.22 4.32 -9.61
C SER A 231 1.05 4.13 -8.77
N ASN A 232 2.18 4.70 -9.20
CA ASN A 232 3.44 4.58 -8.47
C ASN A 232 3.71 5.72 -7.48
N ASN A 233 2.82 6.69 -7.37
CA ASN A 233 3.05 7.92 -6.60
C ASN A 233 2.04 8.14 -5.47
N ILE A 234 1.07 7.25 -5.32
CA ILE A 234 -0.05 7.44 -4.41
C ILE A 234 -0.28 6.16 -3.63
N VAL A 235 -0.36 6.27 -2.31
CA VAL A 235 -0.86 5.24 -1.40
C VAL A 235 -2.25 5.64 -0.97
N ARG A 236 -3.14 4.69 -0.79
CA ARG A 236 -4.42 4.97 -0.14
C ARG A 236 -4.15 5.29 1.33
N GLY A 237 -4.65 6.42 1.78
CA GLY A 237 -4.61 6.77 3.19
C GLY A 237 -5.68 6.01 3.98
N ILE A 238 -5.74 6.26 5.27
CA ILE A 238 -6.77 5.73 6.20
C ILE A 238 -8.18 6.04 5.71
N HIS A 239 -8.37 7.16 5.03
CA HIS A 239 -9.61 7.46 4.36
C HIS A 239 -9.72 6.66 3.08
N ALA A 240 -10.87 6.04 2.85
CA ALA A 240 -11.21 5.42 1.57
C ALA A 240 -10.96 6.34 0.38
N ASN A 241 -11.06 7.66 0.57
CA ASN A 241 -10.82 8.71 -0.41
C ASN A 241 -9.52 9.48 -0.16
N GLY A 242 -8.75 9.16 0.89
CA GLY A 242 -7.50 9.84 1.21
C GLY A 242 -6.36 9.30 0.36
N MET A 243 -5.59 10.22 -0.21
CA MET A 243 -4.37 9.88 -0.95
C MET A 243 -3.16 10.36 -0.16
N VAL A 244 -2.23 9.45 0.12
CA VAL A 244 -0.95 9.79 0.72
C VAL A 244 0.13 9.64 -0.35
N PHE A 245 0.94 10.67 -0.50
CA PHE A 245 2.08 10.60 -1.40
C PHE A 245 3.27 9.98 -0.68
N PRO A 246 3.85 8.88 -1.17
CA PRO A 246 5.02 8.24 -0.55
C PRO A 246 6.19 9.21 -0.34
N ASN A 247 6.38 10.14 -1.26
CA ASN A 247 7.38 11.20 -1.11
C ASN A 247 7.09 12.11 0.10
N ALA A 248 5.83 12.44 0.37
CA ALA A 248 5.46 13.25 1.53
C ALA A 248 5.71 12.48 2.82
N ALA A 249 5.37 11.19 2.86
CA ALA A 249 5.65 10.33 4.00
C ALA A 249 7.16 10.18 4.25
N ALA A 250 7.95 9.93 3.20
CA ALA A 250 9.40 9.85 3.31
C ALA A 250 10.02 11.16 3.81
N ASN A 251 9.59 12.30 3.27
CA ASN A 251 10.05 13.62 3.73
C ASN A 251 9.69 13.88 5.19
N LEU A 252 8.47 13.51 5.62
CA LEU A 252 8.04 13.66 7.00
C LEU A 252 8.88 12.78 7.95
N LEU A 253 9.19 11.55 7.55
CA LEU A 253 10.10 10.66 8.28
C LEU A 253 11.50 11.28 8.42
N VAL A 254 12.05 11.83 7.36
CA VAL A 254 13.38 12.47 7.36
C VAL A 254 13.37 13.70 8.27
N VAL A 255 12.40 14.60 8.12
CA VAL A 255 12.30 15.82 8.92
C VAL A 255 12.13 15.48 10.41
N THR A 256 11.24 14.55 10.74
CA THR A 256 11.03 14.09 12.12
C THR A 256 12.30 13.45 12.69
N GLY A 257 12.99 12.62 11.90
CA GLY A 257 14.27 12.03 12.25
C GLY A 257 15.36 13.08 12.52
N LEU A 258 15.41 14.14 11.71
CA LEU A 258 16.33 15.27 11.92
C LEU A 258 16.03 16.01 13.24
N VAL A 259 14.74 16.24 13.54
CA VAL A 259 14.32 16.86 14.80
C VAL A 259 14.75 15.98 15.98
N ILE A 260 14.49 14.68 15.92
CA ILE A 260 14.88 13.72 16.98
C ILE A 260 16.40 13.72 17.16
N ALA A 261 17.18 13.62 16.08
CA ALA A 261 18.63 13.65 16.13
C ALA A 261 19.16 14.98 16.72
N GLY A 262 18.52 16.10 16.34
CA GLY A 262 18.82 17.43 16.89
C GLY A 262 18.55 17.54 18.39
N LEU A 263 17.41 17.05 18.86
CA LEU A 263 17.03 17.04 20.28
C LEU A 263 17.99 16.16 21.12
N VAL A 264 18.32 14.97 20.62
CA VAL A 264 19.30 14.08 21.26
C VAL A 264 20.66 14.75 21.36
N ARG A 265 21.08 15.44 20.29
CA ARG A 265 22.34 16.19 20.29
C ARG A 265 22.30 17.33 21.29
N LEU A 266 21.22 18.11 21.37
CA LEU A 266 21.07 19.22 22.33
C LEU A 266 21.15 18.69 23.74
N SER A 267 20.48 17.59 24.07
CA SER A 267 20.56 16.92 25.38
C SER A 267 21.98 16.44 25.71
N ARG A 268 22.72 15.93 24.72
CA ARG A 268 24.12 15.52 24.89
C ARG A 268 25.06 16.72 25.06
N LYS A 269 24.79 17.85 24.38
CA LYS A 269 25.55 19.10 24.56
C LYS A 269 25.46 19.60 26.00
N TRP A 270 24.27 19.58 26.58
CA TRP A 270 24.08 19.98 27.97
C TRP A 270 24.84 19.09 28.95
N ARG A 271 25.09 17.83 28.58
CA ARG A 271 25.90 16.89 29.38
C ARG A 271 27.39 16.87 28.98
N ALA A 272 27.84 17.81 28.14
CA ALA A 272 29.20 17.85 27.55
C ALA A 272 29.61 16.59 26.77
N LEU A 273 28.64 15.82 26.27
CA LEU A 273 28.85 14.57 25.50
C LEU A 273 28.51 14.72 24.01
N SER A 274 28.45 15.96 23.53
CA SER A 274 28.00 16.22 22.15
C SER A 274 29.06 15.80 21.12
N PRO A 275 28.68 15.01 20.10
CA PRO A 275 29.58 14.69 19.03
C PRO A 275 29.93 15.92 18.18
N PRO A 276 31.01 15.87 17.39
CA PRO A 276 31.44 16.97 16.55
C PRO A 276 30.40 17.33 15.45
N ALA A 277 30.44 18.58 14.96
CA ALA A 277 29.44 19.10 14.03
C ALA A 277 29.33 18.31 12.71
N HIS A 278 30.46 17.89 12.15
CA HIS A 278 30.51 17.10 10.92
C HIS A 278 29.78 15.75 11.03
N ARG A 279 29.72 15.17 12.23
CA ARG A 279 28.95 13.95 12.46
C ARG A 279 27.45 14.19 12.35
N LEU A 280 26.96 15.36 12.77
CA LEU A 280 25.54 15.72 12.58
C LEU A 280 25.19 15.84 11.12
N LEU A 281 26.05 16.47 10.32
CA LEU A 281 25.87 16.57 8.88
C LEU A 281 25.84 15.16 8.23
N ALA A 282 26.77 14.29 8.60
CA ALA A 282 26.79 12.91 8.14
C ALA A 282 25.50 12.16 8.53
N THR A 283 24.99 12.36 9.75
CA THR A 283 23.72 11.77 10.20
C THR A 283 22.55 12.30 9.38
N ALA A 284 22.50 13.59 9.05
CA ALA A 284 21.48 14.20 8.21
C ALA A 284 21.49 13.61 6.77
N LEU A 285 22.68 13.47 6.18
CA LEU A 285 22.83 12.83 4.87
C LEU A 285 22.37 11.37 4.89
N CYS A 286 22.72 10.62 5.94
CA CYS A 286 22.25 9.25 6.11
C CYS A 286 20.71 9.17 6.28
N LEU A 287 20.08 10.12 6.98
CA LEU A 287 18.62 10.19 7.09
C LEU A 287 17.96 10.42 5.72
N CYS A 288 18.52 11.30 4.90
CA CYS A 288 18.05 11.49 3.53
C CYS A 288 18.18 10.21 2.70
N LEU A 289 19.28 9.46 2.86
CA LEU A 289 19.45 8.16 2.19
C LEU A 289 18.42 7.13 2.67
N TYR A 290 18.12 7.07 3.98
CA TYR A 290 17.07 6.19 4.50
C TYR A 290 15.69 6.56 3.94
N GLY A 291 15.33 7.85 3.91
CA GLY A 291 14.07 8.31 3.32
C GLY A 291 13.97 8.00 1.84
N TRP A 292 15.06 8.19 1.09
CA TRP A 292 15.11 7.81 -0.32
C TRP A 292 14.97 6.29 -0.50
N ALA A 293 15.72 5.48 0.26
CA ALA A 293 15.66 4.03 0.19
C ALA A 293 14.26 3.50 0.54
N PHE A 294 13.62 4.05 1.58
CA PHE A 294 12.24 3.71 1.94
C PHE A 294 11.28 3.95 0.77
N ASN A 295 11.34 5.13 0.18
CA ASN A 295 10.48 5.50 -0.94
C ASN A 295 10.74 4.64 -2.18
N ASP A 296 12.01 4.35 -2.47
CA ASP A 296 12.42 3.54 -3.62
C ASP A 296 12.01 2.07 -3.44
N MET A 297 12.21 1.50 -2.25
CA MET A 297 11.77 0.13 -1.93
C MET A 297 10.26 -0.02 -2.09
N LEU A 298 9.46 0.94 -1.60
CA LEU A 298 8.01 0.89 -1.72
C LEU A 298 7.57 0.92 -3.20
N ARG A 299 8.18 1.80 -3.99
CA ARG A 299 7.90 1.90 -5.44
C ARG A 299 8.30 0.65 -6.21
N TRP A 300 9.45 0.06 -5.87
CA TRP A 300 9.88 -1.19 -6.50
C TRP A 300 8.97 -2.34 -6.15
N HIS A 301 8.53 -2.43 -4.88
CA HIS A 301 7.55 -3.44 -4.47
C HIS A 301 6.28 -3.34 -5.33
N TRP A 302 5.68 -2.16 -5.44
CA TRP A 302 4.48 -1.99 -6.26
C TRP A 302 4.69 -2.28 -7.74
N ARG A 303 5.84 -1.90 -8.29
CA ARG A 303 6.15 -2.22 -9.70
C ARG A 303 6.29 -3.71 -9.95
N ILE A 304 6.91 -4.43 -9.02
CA ILE A 304 7.06 -5.89 -9.13
C ILE A 304 5.67 -6.55 -9.06
N GLU A 305 4.84 -6.17 -8.10
CA GLU A 305 3.46 -6.68 -7.99
C GLU A 305 2.64 -6.38 -9.25
N GLN A 306 2.72 -5.15 -9.78
CA GLN A 306 2.06 -4.79 -11.03
C GLN A 306 2.58 -5.56 -12.25
N LEU A 307 3.88 -5.88 -12.28
CA LEU A 307 4.46 -6.69 -13.35
C LEU A 307 3.99 -8.15 -13.26
N ILE A 308 3.91 -8.71 -12.04
CA ILE A 308 3.39 -10.05 -11.81
C ILE A 308 1.93 -10.12 -12.26
N ASP A 309 1.09 -9.19 -11.81
CA ASP A 309 -0.31 -9.09 -12.19
C ASP A 309 -0.48 -8.96 -13.72
N THR A 310 0.32 -8.09 -14.35
CA THR A 310 0.32 -7.93 -15.80
C THR A 310 0.74 -9.23 -16.51
N HIS A 311 1.76 -9.92 -15.98
CA HIS A 311 2.20 -11.18 -16.56
C HIS A 311 1.10 -12.25 -16.46
N GLU A 312 0.48 -12.40 -15.30
CA GLU A 312 -0.60 -13.36 -15.07
C GLU A 312 -1.79 -13.11 -16.01
N ARG A 313 -2.15 -11.85 -16.25
CA ARG A 313 -3.26 -11.48 -17.14
C ARG A 313 -2.98 -11.71 -18.61
N TYR A 314 -1.75 -11.48 -19.04
CA TYR A 314 -1.45 -11.42 -20.49
C TYR A 314 -0.52 -12.53 -20.97
N ALA A 315 0.14 -13.28 -20.06
CA ALA A 315 1.01 -14.37 -20.44
C ALA A 315 0.20 -15.50 -21.11
N GLY A 316 0.64 -15.88 -22.29
CA GLY A 316 -0.03 -16.95 -23.06
C GLY A 316 -1.17 -16.49 -23.96
N LEU A 317 -1.65 -15.25 -23.85
CA LEU A 317 -2.66 -14.74 -24.76
C LEU A 317 -2.07 -14.37 -26.11
N PRO A 318 -2.80 -14.58 -27.23
CA PRO A 318 -2.45 -14.07 -28.55
C PRO A 318 -2.33 -12.53 -28.53
N LEU A 319 -1.51 -11.98 -29.45
CA LEU A 319 -1.27 -10.53 -29.49
C LEU A 319 -2.58 -9.73 -29.65
N GLU A 320 -3.49 -10.21 -30.46
CA GLU A 320 -4.80 -9.56 -30.71
C GLU A 320 -5.64 -9.46 -29.43
N GLU A 321 -5.67 -10.52 -28.62
CA GLU A 321 -6.35 -10.49 -27.31
C GLU A 321 -5.67 -9.59 -26.31
N ARG A 322 -4.33 -9.55 -26.27
CA ARG A 322 -3.59 -8.62 -25.43
C ARG A 322 -3.89 -7.16 -25.77
N ILE A 323 -3.96 -6.82 -27.06
CA ILE A 323 -4.29 -5.47 -27.53
C ILE A 323 -5.73 -5.16 -27.14
N ARG A 324 -6.67 -6.07 -27.43
CA ARG A 324 -8.09 -5.91 -27.10
C ARG A 324 -8.31 -5.68 -25.59
N ASN A 325 -7.61 -6.44 -24.74
CA ASN A 325 -7.75 -6.34 -23.28
C ASN A 325 -7.05 -5.15 -22.66
N ASN A 326 -6.07 -4.56 -23.35
CA ASN A 326 -5.28 -3.44 -22.78
C ASN A 326 -5.75 -2.06 -23.23
N ASP A 327 -6.27 -1.93 -24.45
CA ASP A 327 -6.66 -0.63 -24.99
C ASP A 327 -8.14 -0.59 -25.38
N ILE A 328 -8.89 0.18 -24.61
CA ILE A 328 -10.30 0.49 -24.86
C ILE A 328 -10.53 1.06 -26.26
N ARG A 329 -9.59 1.89 -26.77
CA ARG A 329 -9.68 2.45 -28.12
C ARG A 329 -9.46 1.38 -29.17
N CYS A 330 -8.52 0.46 -28.91
CA CYS A 330 -8.22 -0.64 -29.83
C CYS A 330 -9.35 -1.67 -29.89
N ALA A 331 -10.08 -1.90 -28.80
CA ALA A 331 -11.27 -2.74 -28.85
C ALA A 331 -12.41 -2.09 -29.66
N ARG A 332 -12.48 -0.74 -29.67
CA ARG A 332 -13.51 0.00 -30.43
C ARG A 332 -13.13 0.21 -31.89
N PHE A 333 -11.85 0.30 -32.21
CA PHE A 333 -11.31 0.52 -33.55
C PHE A 333 -10.10 -0.39 -33.79
N PRO A 334 -10.29 -1.71 -33.93
CA PRO A 334 -9.19 -2.67 -34.04
C PRO A 334 -8.31 -2.40 -35.28
N GLU A 335 -8.87 -1.87 -36.36
CA GLU A 335 -8.14 -1.54 -37.59
C GLU A 335 -7.18 -0.36 -37.39
N ASP A 336 -7.60 0.67 -36.64
CA ASP A 336 -6.77 1.86 -36.35
C ASP A 336 -5.60 1.52 -35.42
N CYS A 337 -5.80 0.60 -34.46
CA CYS A 337 -4.74 0.20 -33.55
C CYS A 337 -3.71 -0.74 -34.16
N ALA A 338 -4.14 -1.65 -35.03
CA ALA A 338 -3.22 -2.48 -35.80
C ALA A 338 -2.30 -1.63 -36.69
N ALA A 339 -2.83 -0.55 -37.26
CA ALA A 339 -2.05 0.38 -38.06
C ALA A 339 -1.06 1.23 -37.27
N HIS A 340 -1.38 1.58 -36.01
CA HIS A 340 -0.55 2.48 -35.19
C HIS A 340 0.40 1.77 -34.24
N LEU A 341 0.10 0.57 -33.77
CA LEU A 341 0.92 -0.13 -32.77
C LEU A 341 1.85 -1.19 -33.37
N LEU A 342 1.48 -1.83 -34.46
CA LEU A 342 2.35 -2.82 -35.12
C LEU A 342 3.73 -2.32 -35.55
N PRO A 343 3.95 -1.03 -35.92
CA PRO A 343 5.30 -0.55 -36.24
C PRO A 343 6.26 -0.43 -35.02
N TYR A 344 5.74 -0.54 -33.79
CA TYR A 344 6.50 -0.38 -32.55
C TYR A 344 6.80 -1.70 -31.83
N PHE A 345 6.34 -2.81 -32.36
CA PHE A 345 6.60 -4.18 -31.92
C PHE A 345 7.20 -5.03 -33.05
#